data_acaf66c789b37aeec64db627c68c615f
#
_entry.id   acaf66c789b37aeec64db627c68c615f
#
_cell.length_a   1.000
_cell.length_b   1.000
_cell.length_c   1.000
_cell.angle_alpha   90.00
_cell.angle_beta   90.00
_cell.angle_gamma   90.00
#
_symmetry.space_group_name_H-M   'P 1'
#
loop_
_entity.id
_entity.type
_entity.pdbx_description
1 polymer ?
#
loop_
_entity_poly.entity_id
_entity_poly.type
_entity_poly.pdbx_seq_one_letter_code
_entity_poly.pdbx_strand_id
1 'polypeptide(L)'
;QELRKKLGLDLPVFYFSFGSVSDCDTLFKLADKDQSACLSELSHYYGNWEDVSIYFHQLNKAQFSHSNLVLDDIFEQNKDTNGRPAYSKKEINDVITESNFEINSMLETANPNVIASKFNSLDILYSKYSFLSPVKNEFEKAKVLYDKMLSQQSSWKSYIPKIIWYGSKNQYHFWLFGDGKQRKGVVRGDFGYSYIDSQPINTKIWSKVWISFSFSLLSVIFAYIISIPLGIYSAYKKDTKFDRITSIVVFVLYSMPGFFIGVLLLYTFANPDTLRWFPVSGIQDPTLYDPSWSMLEKIQHRIPYFILPLITYTYSSFAFLSRIMRVGVIDVFGQDYIRTARAKGLGEGKVVMKHALRNSLLPIITVFANIFPLAIGLSLIHI
;
A
#
# COMPACT_ATOMS: atom_id res chain seq x y z
N GLN A 1 17.60 15.30 6.79
CA GLN A 1 16.34 16.04 7.01
C GLN A 1 16.03 16.97 5.82
N GLU A 2 17.02 17.74 5.33
CA GLU A 2 16.83 18.69 4.21
C GLU A 2 16.39 18.03 2.89
N LEU A 3 16.92 16.83 2.58
CA LEU A 3 16.54 16.06 1.40
C LEU A 3 15.08 15.55 1.51
N ARG A 4 14.65 15.12 2.69
CA ARG A 4 13.25 14.70 2.92
C ARG A 4 12.27 15.86 2.72
N LYS A 5 12.61 17.07 3.21
CA LYS A 5 11.84 18.29 2.97
C LYS A 5 11.77 18.66 1.49
N LYS A 6 12.90 18.62 0.77
CA LYS A 6 12.92 18.88 -0.68
C LYS A 6 12.11 17.86 -1.48
N LEU A 7 12.02 16.62 -1.00
CA LEU A 7 11.26 15.56 -1.63
C LEU A 7 9.78 15.53 -1.19
N GLY A 8 9.39 16.36 -0.21
CA GLY A 8 8.03 16.38 0.34
C GLY A 8 7.68 15.11 1.13
N LEU A 9 8.69 14.35 1.59
CA LEU A 9 8.51 13.11 2.36
C LEU A 9 8.19 13.36 3.84
N ASP A 10 8.20 14.58 4.27
CA ASP A 10 7.74 15.07 5.58
C ASP A 10 6.25 15.42 5.58
N LEU A 11 5.63 15.48 4.41
CA LEU A 11 4.19 15.75 4.27
C LEU A 11 3.37 14.48 4.49
N PRO A 12 2.09 14.61 4.90
CA PRO A 12 1.17 13.49 4.97
C PRO A 12 1.04 12.79 3.61
N VAL A 13 0.85 11.44 3.63
CA VAL A 13 0.83 10.63 2.39
C VAL A 13 -0.40 10.94 1.57
N PHE A 14 -1.58 10.97 2.20
CA PHE A 14 -2.87 11.14 1.52
C PHE A 14 -3.54 12.47 1.87
N TYR A 15 -4.68 12.76 1.23
CA TYR A 15 -5.51 13.93 1.48
C TYR A 15 -6.04 14.00 2.91
N PHE A 16 -6.19 12.86 3.56
CA PHE A 16 -6.67 12.76 4.93
C PHE A 16 -5.96 11.62 5.67
N SER A 17 -5.95 11.72 6.98
CA SER A 17 -5.58 10.62 7.88
C SER A 17 -6.64 10.47 8.98
N PHE A 18 -6.58 9.33 9.66
CA PHE A 18 -7.38 9.10 10.86
C PHE A 18 -6.49 9.36 12.08
N GLY A 19 -6.90 10.27 12.93
CA GLY A 19 -6.21 10.54 14.19
C GLY A 19 -6.50 9.42 15.21
N SER A 20 -5.49 9.04 15.98
CA SER A 20 -5.65 8.11 17.11
C SER A 20 -5.00 8.68 18.38
N VAL A 21 -5.60 8.39 19.54
CA VAL A 21 -5.07 8.84 20.83
C VAL A 21 -3.70 8.23 21.12
N SER A 22 -3.44 7.00 20.66
CA SER A 22 -2.14 6.33 20.83
C SER A 22 -0.99 7.04 20.13
N ASP A 23 -1.27 7.71 19.02
CA ASP A 23 -0.25 8.48 18.29
C ASP A 23 0.13 9.75 19.08
N CYS A 24 -0.80 10.32 19.85
CA CYS A 24 -0.55 11.44 20.72
C CYS A 24 0.38 11.10 21.89
N ASP A 25 0.24 9.96 22.54
CA ASP A 25 1.17 9.53 23.60
C ASP A 25 2.62 9.45 23.12
N THR A 26 2.81 9.02 21.88
CA THR A 26 4.14 8.98 21.26
C THR A 26 4.68 10.38 20.94
N LEU A 27 3.81 11.31 20.53
CA LEU A 27 4.19 12.69 20.21
C LEU A 27 4.51 13.52 21.46
N PHE A 28 3.81 13.32 22.57
CA PHE A 28 4.09 13.98 23.86
C PHE A 28 5.48 13.63 24.41
N LYS A 29 5.97 12.41 24.16
CA LYS A 29 7.32 11.99 24.55
C LYS A 29 8.44 12.61 23.70
N LEU A 30 8.11 13.21 22.56
CA LEU A 30 9.07 13.84 21.64
C LEU A 30 9.02 15.37 21.80
N ALA A 31 9.76 15.89 22.79
CA ALA A 31 9.74 17.30 23.22
C ALA A 31 9.95 18.39 22.14
N ASP A 32 10.46 18.02 20.95
CA ASP A 32 10.81 18.97 19.87
C ASP A 32 9.75 19.10 18.77
N LYS A 33 8.57 18.49 18.90
CA LYS A 33 7.53 18.53 17.86
C LYS A 33 6.37 19.43 18.23
N ASP A 34 5.81 20.11 17.23
CA ASP A 34 4.58 20.87 17.34
C ASP A 34 3.43 19.98 17.83
N GLN A 35 2.99 20.21 19.06
CA GLN A 35 1.93 19.45 19.72
C GLN A 35 0.52 19.91 19.32
N SER A 36 0.37 20.96 18.52
CA SER A 36 -0.91 21.57 18.17
C SER A 36 -1.86 20.57 17.47
N ALA A 37 -1.33 19.73 16.60
CA ALA A 37 -2.12 18.68 15.93
C ALA A 37 -2.64 17.66 16.94
N CYS A 38 -1.81 17.24 17.89
CA CYS A 38 -2.16 16.29 18.92
C CYS A 38 -3.22 16.85 19.89
N LEU A 39 -3.06 18.09 20.35
CA LEU A 39 -4.05 18.78 21.19
C LEU A 39 -5.41 18.86 20.48
N SER A 40 -5.42 19.13 19.18
CA SER A 40 -6.64 19.14 18.38
C SER A 40 -7.29 17.76 18.24
N GLU A 41 -6.52 16.68 18.19
CA GLU A 41 -7.03 15.29 18.19
C GLU A 41 -7.60 14.91 19.54
N LEU A 42 -6.88 15.18 20.62
CA LEU A 42 -7.34 14.93 21.99
C LEU A 42 -8.62 15.71 22.30
N SER A 43 -8.72 16.95 21.82
CA SER A 43 -9.93 17.77 21.97
C SER A 43 -11.13 17.17 21.23
N HIS A 44 -10.93 16.41 20.15
CA HIS A 44 -12.01 15.67 19.48
C HIS A 44 -12.57 14.55 20.37
N TYR A 45 -11.69 13.79 21.03
CA TYR A 45 -12.08 12.61 21.82
C TYR A 45 -12.55 12.97 23.24
N TYR A 46 -11.82 13.85 23.90
CA TYR A 46 -12.01 14.14 25.35
C TYR A 46 -12.64 15.50 25.63
N GLY A 47 -12.85 16.35 24.64
CA GLY A 47 -13.31 17.73 24.84
C GLY A 47 -12.16 18.70 24.90
N ASN A 48 -12.31 19.83 25.61
CA ASN A 48 -11.36 20.96 25.58
C ASN A 48 -9.99 20.64 26.21
N TRP A 49 -9.21 19.78 25.54
CA TRP A 49 -7.88 19.39 25.97
C TRP A 49 -6.86 20.54 25.90
N GLU A 50 -7.08 21.50 24.99
CA GLU A 50 -6.20 22.64 24.82
C GLU A 50 -6.14 23.50 26.10
N ASP A 51 -7.30 23.83 26.69
CA ASP A 51 -7.36 24.55 27.95
C ASP A 51 -6.73 23.73 29.11
N VAL A 52 -7.02 22.44 29.19
CA VAL A 52 -6.42 21.56 30.22
C VAL A 52 -4.90 21.53 30.12
N SER A 53 -4.35 21.47 28.91
CA SER A 53 -2.90 21.53 28.68
C SER A 53 -2.28 22.80 29.24
N ILE A 54 -2.93 23.96 29.07
CA ILE A 54 -2.44 25.24 29.61
C ILE A 54 -2.34 25.18 31.13
N TYR A 55 -3.34 24.61 31.81
CA TYR A 55 -3.32 24.50 33.27
C TYR A 55 -2.32 23.46 33.77
N PHE A 56 -2.08 22.40 33.04
CA PHE A 56 -1.01 21.45 33.36
C PHE A 56 0.37 22.12 33.28
N HIS A 57 0.59 22.95 32.26
CA HIS A 57 1.83 23.74 32.16
C HIS A 57 1.94 24.81 33.25
N GLN A 58 0.83 25.45 33.65
CA GLN A 58 0.83 26.38 34.78
C GLN A 58 1.16 25.68 36.11
N LEU A 59 0.60 24.50 36.34
CA LEU A 59 0.93 23.67 37.50
C LEU A 59 2.41 23.31 37.53
N ASN A 60 2.97 22.86 36.39
CA ASN A 60 4.38 22.52 36.26
C ASN A 60 5.28 23.74 36.55
N LYS A 61 4.89 24.90 36.00
CA LYS A 61 5.64 26.16 36.26
C LYS A 61 5.60 26.57 37.72
N ALA A 62 4.43 26.45 38.38
CA ALA A 62 4.29 26.74 39.80
C ALA A 62 5.15 25.80 40.65
N GLN A 63 5.12 24.50 40.35
CA GLN A 63 5.94 23.50 41.03
C GLN A 63 7.44 23.73 40.80
N PHE A 64 7.86 24.05 39.58
CA PHE A 64 9.26 24.37 39.27
C PHE A 64 9.73 25.60 39.99
N SER A 65 8.90 26.65 40.09
CA SER A 65 9.20 27.85 40.84
C SER A 65 9.34 27.57 42.34
N HIS A 66 8.49 26.70 42.87
CA HIS A 66 8.56 26.28 44.29
C HIS A 66 9.80 25.39 44.56
N SER A 67 10.12 24.46 43.65
CA SER A 67 11.30 23.59 43.79
C SER A 67 12.63 24.32 43.67
N ASN A 68 12.67 25.50 43.05
CA ASN A 68 13.85 26.33 42.93
C ASN A 68 14.06 27.26 44.14
N LEU A 69 13.11 27.31 45.10
CA LEU A 69 13.33 27.99 46.38
C LEU A 69 14.47 27.26 47.13
N VAL A 70 15.27 28.02 47.83
CA VAL A 70 16.35 27.44 48.64
C VAL A 70 15.73 26.48 49.68
N LEU A 71 16.20 25.24 49.72
CA LEU A 71 15.75 24.21 50.65
C LEU A 71 15.74 24.70 52.10
N ASP A 72 16.71 25.55 52.43
CA ASP A 72 16.82 26.18 53.74
C ASP A 72 15.68 27.15 54.03
N ASP A 73 15.21 27.91 53.05
CA ASP A 73 14.05 28.80 53.23
C ASP A 73 12.76 28.04 53.44
N ILE A 74 12.51 26.95 52.68
CA ILE A 74 11.36 26.09 52.87
C ILE A 74 11.41 25.40 54.24
N PHE A 75 12.58 24.97 54.66
CA PHE A 75 12.81 24.33 55.96
C PHE A 75 12.57 25.31 57.12
N GLU A 76 13.09 26.57 57.03
CA GLU A 76 12.89 27.60 58.04
C GLU A 76 11.43 28.03 58.16
N GLN A 77 10.70 28.15 57.09
CA GLN A 77 9.25 28.49 57.07
C GLN A 77 8.34 27.39 57.67
N ASN A 78 8.81 26.17 57.78
CA ASN A 78 8.04 25.02 58.31
C ASN A 78 8.50 24.60 59.73
N LYS A 79 9.06 25.51 60.51
CA LYS A 79 9.30 25.33 61.94
C LYS A 79 8.04 25.67 62.77
N ASP A 80 7.81 24.88 63.81
CA ASP A 80 6.72 25.12 64.76
C ASP A 80 7.00 26.37 65.65
N THR A 81 6.03 26.75 66.45
CA THR A 81 6.17 27.87 67.40
C THR A 81 7.33 27.72 68.43
N ASN A 82 7.85 26.52 68.58
CA ASN A 82 8.97 26.17 69.45
C ASN A 82 10.30 26.06 68.68
N GLY A 83 10.33 26.41 67.38
CA GLY A 83 11.49 26.35 66.50
C GLY A 83 11.90 24.94 66.05
N ARG A 84 11.03 23.91 66.27
CA ARG A 84 11.28 22.55 65.84
C ARG A 84 10.85 22.37 64.39
N PRO A 85 11.65 21.73 63.54
CA PRO A 85 11.26 21.46 62.17
C PRO A 85 10.15 20.44 62.10
N ALA A 86 9.09 20.73 61.36
CA ALA A 86 7.99 19.80 61.12
C ALA A 86 8.45 18.64 60.18
N TYR A 87 9.37 18.90 59.31
CA TYR A 87 9.91 17.93 58.35
C TYR A 87 11.46 18.02 58.26
N SER A 88 12.13 16.92 57.95
CA SER A 88 13.58 16.92 57.70
C SER A 88 13.90 17.52 56.33
N LYS A 89 15.11 18.11 56.14
CA LYS A 89 15.54 18.60 54.83
C LYS A 89 15.50 17.52 53.75
N LYS A 90 15.86 16.30 54.13
CA LYS A 90 15.82 15.13 53.20
C LYS A 90 14.38 14.85 52.77
N GLU A 91 13.46 14.82 53.73
CA GLU A 91 12.04 14.55 53.46
C GLU A 91 11.42 15.61 52.53
N ILE A 92 11.72 16.91 52.78
CA ILE A 92 11.30 18.00 51.89
C ILE A 92 11.80 17.81 50.46
N ASN A 93 13.08 17.47 50.26
CA ASN A 93 13.67 17.25 48.98
C ASN A 93 13.10 16.03 48.26
N ASP A 94 12.90 14.91 48.96
CA ASP A 94 12.33 13.69 48.41
C ASP A 94 10.88 13.91 47.94
N VAL A 95 10.06 14.61 48.70
CA VAL A 95 8.68 14.97 48.37
C VAL A 95 8.58 15.95 47.20
N ILE A 96 9.46 16.95 47.14
CA ILE A 96 9.53 17.87 46.01
C ILE A 96 9.90 17.10 44.73
N THR A 97 10.86 16.19 44.83
CA THR A 97 11.30 15.37 43.68
C THR A 97 10.20 14.46 43.21
N GLU A 98 9.47 13.82 44.13
CA GLU A 98 8.30 12.96 43.84
C GLU A 98 7.17 13.77 43.17
N SER A 99 6.85 14.94 43.70
CA SER A 99 5.83 15.83 43.13
C SER A 99 6.20 16.30 41.71
N ASN A 100 7.47 16.67 41.49
CA ASN A 100 7.97 17.01 40.15
C ASN A 100 7.85 15.84 39.17
N PHE A 101 8.18 14.62 39.61
CA PHE A 101 8.07 13.42 38.78
C PHE A 101 6.61 13.14 38.38
N GLU A 102 5.68 13.24 39.35
CA GLU A 102 4.26 13.01 39.08
C GLU A 102 3.67 14.03 38.09
N ILE A 103 4.00 15.32 38.25
CA ILE A 103 3.55 16.38 37.33
C ILE A 103 4.15 16.22 35.93
N ASN A 104 5.46 15.95 35.82
CA ASN A 104 6.08 15.72 34.52
C ASN A 104 5.49 14.50 33.80
N SER A 105 5.20 13.43 34.55
CA SER A 105 4.54 12.24 34.00
C SER A 105 3.13 12.54 33.47
N MET A 106 2.39 13.49 34.03
CA MET A 106 1.10 13.93 33.51
C MET A 106 1.24 14.70 32.18
N LEU A 107 2.32 15.45 32.00
CA LEU A 107 2.59 16.18 30.76
C LEU A 107 3.02 15.27 29.60
N GLU A 108 3.46 14.04 29.91
CA GLU A 108 3.97 13.09 28.92
C GLU A 108 2.92 12.06 28.44
N THR A 109 1.67 12.13 28.93
CA THR A 109 0.65 11.16 28.56
C THR A 109 -0.72 11.81 28.33
N ALA A 110 -1.47 11.23 27.41
CA ALA A 110 -2.88 11.54 27.18
C ALA A 110 -3.84 10.49 27.78
N ASN A 111 -3.30 9.44 28.42
CA ASN A 111 -4.11 8.35 28.96
C ASN A 111 -4.87 8.79 30.24
N PRO A 112 -6.22 8.83 30.24
CA PRO A 112 -7.01 9.31 31.36
C PRO A 112 -6.77 8.52 32.66
N ASN A 113 -6.54 7.22 32.57
CA ASN A 113 -6.32 6.38 33.74
C ASN A 113 -4.97 6.71 34.42
N VAL A 114 -3.95 6.99 33.62
CA VAL A 114 -2.64 7.39 34.13
C VAL A 114 -2.74 8.75 34.77
N ILE A 115 -3.36 9.72 34.10
CA ILE A 115 -3.54 11.08 34.65
C ILE A 115 -4.33 11.05 35.96
N ALA A 116 -5.42 10.28 36.04
CA ALA A 116 -6.20 10.11 37.25
C ALA A 116 -5.38 9.52 38.43
N SER A 117 -4.51 8.52 38.13
CA SER A 117 -3.62 7.97 39.16
C SER A 117 -2.62 9.01 39.66
N LYS A 118 -2.07 9.87 38.77
CA LYS A 118 -1.16 10.94 39.13
C LYS A 118 -1.84 12.04 39.97
N PHE A 119 -3.07 12.42 39.62
CA PHE A 119 -3.86 13.32 40.46
C PHE A 119 -4.08 12.75 41.86
N ASN A 120 -4.35 11.46 41.99
CA ASN A 120 -4.53 10.81 43.32
C ASN A 120 -3.21 10.82 44.11
N SER A 121 -2.07 10.53 43.48
CA SER A 121 -0.75 10.60 44.13
C SER A 121 -0.44 12.01 44.64
N LEU A 122 -0.65 13.01 43.77
CA LEU A 122 -0.45 14.42 44.13
C LEU A 122 -1.40 14.90 45.23
N ASP A 123 -2.65 14.46 45.21
CA ASP A 123 -3.66 14.82 46.24
C ASP A 123 -3.23 14.32 47.62
N ILE A 124 -2.68 13.13 47.72
CA ILE A 124 -2.08 12.59 48.94
C ILE A 124 -0.91 13.46 49.41
N LEU A 125 -0.01 13.83 48.51
CA LEU A 125 1.18 14.65 48.82
C LEU A 125 0.74 16.05 49.32
N TYR A 126 -0.16 16.73 48.60
CA TYR A 126 -0.63 18.08 48.95
C TYR A 126 -1.53 18.13 50.20
N SER A 127 -2.14 17.03 50.56
CA SER A 127 -2.89 16.94 51.82
C SER A 127 -2.01 16.62 53.02
N LYS A 128 -0.93 15.85 52.83
CA LYS A 128 -0.03 15.45 53.90
C LYS A 128 1.02 16.51 54.23
N TYR A 129 1.53 17.23 53.24
CA TYR A 129 2.68 18.14 53.38
C TYR A 129 2.28 19.61 53.22
N SER A 130 2.24 20.36 54.29
CA SER A 130 1.81 21.78 54.34
C SER A 130 2.72 22.71 53.53
N PHE A 131 4.01 22.40 53.35
CA PHE A 131 4.94 23.22 52.60
C PHE A 131 4.65 23.23 51.07
N LEU A 132 3.82 22.33 50.57
CA LEU A 132 3.34 22.33 49.18
C LEU A 132 2.10 23.24 48.98
N SER A 133 1.62 23.92 50.02
CA SER A 133 0.44 24.77 49.93
C SER A 133 0.48 25.86 48.85
N PRO A 134 1.64 26.47 48.48
CA PRO A 134 1.70 27.46 47.41
C PRO A 134 1.31 26.87 46.01
N VAL A 135 1.59 25.59 45.81
CA VAL A 135 1.28 24.89 44.53
C VAL A 135 -0.12 24.30 44.54
N LYS A 136 -0.67 24.03 45.70
CA LYS A 136 -1.99 23.37 45.86
C LYS A 136 -3.13 24.07 45.12
N ASN A 137 -3.13 25.40 45.08
CA ASN A 137 -4.17 26.16 44.39
C ASN A 137 -4.15 25.91 42.85
N GLU A 138 -2.98 25.86 42.23
CA GLU A 138 -2.87 25.56 40.78
C GLU A 138 -3.20 24.08 40.49
N PHE A 139 -2.84 23.18 41.40
CA PHE A 139 -3.24 21.78 41.36
C PHE A 139 -4.76 21.61 41.36
N GLU A 140 -5.47 22.25 42.29
CA GLU A 140 -6.94 22.17 42.39
C GLU A 140 -7.61 22.71 41.09
N LYS A 141 -7.11 23.82 40.56
CA LYS A 141 -7.62 24.38 39.31
C LYS A 141 -7.44 23.39 38.14
N ALA A 142 -6.25 22.80 38.01
CA ALA A 142 -5.96 21.82 36.97
C ALA A 142 -6.85 20.59 37.07
N LYS A 143 -7.05 20.08 38.34
CA LYS A 143 -7.91 18.92 38.60
C LYS A 143 -9.37 19.20 38.25
N VAL A 144 -9.94 20.32 38.73
CA VAL A 144 -11.33 20.70 38.43
C VAL A 144 -11.60 20.84 36.93
N LEU A 145 -10.67 21.45 36.19
CA LEU A 145 -10.81 21.60 34.73
C LEU A 145 -10.70 20.27 34.00
N TYR A 146 -9.81 19.41 34.43
CA TYR A 146 -9.67 18.07 33.89
C TYR A 146 -10.94 17.24 34.12
N ASP A 147 -11.48 17.23 35.36
CA ASP A 147 -12.71 16.53 35.69
C ASP A 147 -13.92 17.10 34.93
N LYS A 148 -13.99 18.42 34.78
CA LYS A 148 -15.00 19.06 33.93
C LYS A 148 -14.92 18.62 32.48
N MET A 149 -13.72 18.56 31.91
CA MET A 149 -13.52 18.08 30.56
C MET A 149 -13.99 16.64 30.39
N LEU A 150 -13.62 15.73 31.31
CA LEU A 150 -14.04 14.34 31.26
C LEU A 150 -15.58 14.20 31.42
N SER A 151 -16.21 15.01 32.25
CA SER A 151 -17.68 14.97 32.43
C SER A 151 -18.45 15.44 31.17
N GLN A 152 -17.80 16.22 30.30
CA GLN A 152 -18.38 16.71 29.05
C GLN A 152 -18.04 15.79 27.86
N GLN A 153 -17.29 14.72 28.07
CA GLN A 153 -16.89 13.78 27.04
C GLN A 153 -18.12 13.09 26.42
N SER A 154 -18.21 13.12 25.10
CA SER A 154 -19.23 12.40 24.36
C SER A 154 -18.77 10.99 24.05
N SER A 155 -19.35 9.99 24.69
CA SER A 155 -18.97 8.57 24.54
C SER A 155 -18.98 8.06 23.07
N TRP A 156 -19.85 8.60 22.23
CA TRP A 156 -19.93 8.19 20.82
C TRP A 156 -18.73 8.67 19.99
N LYS A 157 -18.08 9.77 20.37
CA LYS A 157 -16.90 10.30 19.65
C LYS A 157 -15.68 9.38 19.76
N SER A 158 -15.58 8.58 20.81
CA SER A 158 -14.51 7.60 20.97
C SER A 158 -14.57 6.45 19.95
N TYR A 159 -15.72 6.23 19.31
CA TYR A 159 -15.91 5.22 18.27
C TYR A 159 -15.71 5.74 16.84
N ILE A 160 -15.66 7.07 16.66
CA ILE A 160 -15.50 7.69 15.34
C ILE A 160 -14.13 8.37 15.30
N PRO A 161 -13.18 7.86 14.49
CA PRO A 161 -11.86 8.48 14.39
C PRO A 161 -11.98 9.89 13.80
N LYS A 162 -11.20 10.83 14.33
CA LYS A 162 -11.08 12.17 13.76
C LYS A 162 -10.47 12.09 12.38
N ILE A 163 -11.14 12.65 11.38
CA ILE A 163 -10.59 12.80 10.03
C ILE A 163 -9.83 14.13 9.98
N ILE A 164 -8.53 14.02 9.73
CA ILE A 164 -7.65 15.18 9.54
C ILE A 164 -7.51 15.40 8.04
N TRP A 165 -7.96 16.55 7.56
CA TRP A 165 -7.90 16.92 6.15
C TRP A 165 -6.69 17.78 5.85
N TYR A 166 -5.82 17.32 4.96
CA TYR A 166 -4.56 18.01 4.58
C TYR A 166 -4.68 18.83 3.29
N GLY A 167 -5.83 18.75 2.59
CA GLY A 167 -6.02 19.43 1.32
C GLY A 167 -5.01 19.00 0.27
N SER A 168 -4.51 19.92 -0.53
CA SER A 168 -3.52 19.66 -1.58
C SER A 168 -2.07 19.54 -1.08
N LYS A 169 -1.82 19.76 0.21
CA LYS A 169 -0.48 19.67 0.80
C LYS A 169 -0.18 18.26 1.29
N ASN A 170 -0.18 17.29 0.38
CA ASN A 170 0.14 15.90 0.68
C ASN A 170 0.96 15.26 -0.44
N GLN A 171 1.66 14.16 -0.14
CA GLN A 171 2.55 13.48 -1.09
C GLN A 171 1.81 12.96 -2.32
N TYR A 172 0.61 12.43 -2.13
CA TYR A 172 -0.20 11.87 -3.22
C TYR A 172 -0.65 12.96 -4.21
N HIS A 173 -1.03 14.15 -3.71
CA HIS A 173 -1.38 15.29 -4.57
C HIS A 173 -0.17 15.75 -5.40
N PHE A 174 1.00 15.88 -4.77
CA PHE A 174 2.22 16.25 -5.49
C PHE A 174 2.67 15.18 -6.49
N TRP A 175 2.46 13.92 -6.18
CA TRP A 175 2.72 12.85 -7.13
C TRP A 175 1.78 12.89 -8.33
N LEU A 176 0.47 13.14 -8.13
CA LEU A 176 -0.50 13.22 -9.21
C LEU A 176 -0.36 14.49 -10.06
N PHE A 177 -0.32 15.66 -9.42
CA PHE A 177 -0.47 16.96 -10.10
C PHE A 177 0.83 17.76 -10.19
N GLY A 178 1.86 17.33 -9.47
CA GLY A 178 3.13 18.04 -9.35
C GLY A 178 3.11 19.11 -8.26
N ASP A 179 4.26 19.74 -8.07
CA ASP A 179 4.47 20.82 -7.10
C ASP A 179 4.42 22.22 -7.74
N GLY A 180 4.17 22.28 -9.04
CA GLY A 180 4.15 23.52 -9.83
C GLY A 180 5.53 24.12 -10.12
N LYS A 181 6.62 23.53 -9.59
CA LYS A 181 8.00 24.05 -9.72
C LYS A 181 8.91 23.08 -10.49
N GLN A 182 9.21 21.93 -9.91
CA GLN A 182 10.16 20.96 -10.48
C GLN A 182 9.46 19.70 -11.01
N ARG A 183 8.33 19.30 -10.42
CA ARG A 183 7.58 18.10 -10.78
C ARG A 183 6.30 18.46 -11.49
N LYS A 184 6.08 17.85 -12.65
CA LYS A 184 4.85 18.05 -13.44
C LYS A 184 3.69 17.17 -12.98
N GLY A 185 3.99 16.07 -12.29
CA GLY A 185 3.03 15.08 -11.82
C GLY A 185 2.59 14.06 -12.88
N VAL A 186 2.08 12.93 -12.39
CA VAL A 186 1.71 11.77 -13.24
C VAL A 186 0.65 12.14 -14.28
N VAL A 187 -0.31 12.99 -13.95
CA VAL A 187 -1.35 13.45 -14.88
C VAL A 187 -0.76 14.16 -16.09
N ARG A 188 0.42 14.77 -15.96
CA ARG A 188 1.15 15.43 -17.05
C ARG A 188 2.29 14.56 -17.60
N GLY A 189 2.27 13.26 -17.29
CA GLY A 189 3.23 12.29 -17.77
C GLY A 189 4.59 12.29 -17.08
N ASP A 190 4.71 12.90 -15.91
CA ASP A 190 5.92 12.90 -15.09
C ASP A 190 5.79 11.89 -13.95
N PHE A 191 6.41 10.72 -14.09
CA PHE A 191 6.41 9.65 -13.09
C PHE A 191 7.54 9.80 -12.05
N GLY A 192 8.38 10.85 -12.17
CA GLY A 192 9.52 11.10 -11.28
C GLY A 192 10.75 10.29 -11.65
N TYR A 193 11.60 10.06 -10.64
CA TYR A 193 12.89 9.40 -10.78
C TYR A 193 12.94 8.12 -9.98
N SER A 194 13.65 7.12 -10.48
CA SER A 194 13.92 5.85 -9.81
C SER A 194 14.87 6.07 -8.62
N TYR A 195 14.55 5.50 -7.46
CA TYR A 195 15.40 5.57 -6.27
C TYR A 195 16.67 4.72 -6.37
N ILE A 196 16.71 3.75 -7.30
CA ILE A 196 17.83 2.81 -7.43
C ILE A 196 18.96 3.43 -8.25
N ASP A 197 18.64 4.06 -9.38
CA ASP A 197 19.62 4.51 -10.37
C ASP A 197 19.44 5.98 -10.78
N SER A 198 18.54 6.71 -10.11
CA SER A 198 18.25 8.14 -10.35
C SER A 198 17.84 8.49 -11.78
N GLN A 199 17.44 7.49 -12.59
CA GLN A 199 16.96 7.73 -13.94
C GLN A 199 15.49 8.12 -13.99
N PRO A 200 15.03 8.92 -14.98
CA PRO A 200 13.63 9.23 -15.17
C PRO A 200 12.83 7.94 -15.40
N ILE A 201 11.78 7.76 -14.61
CA ILE A 201 10.91 6.57 -14.70
C ILE A 201 10.25 6.46 -16.07
N ASN A 202 9.92 7.59 -16.71
CA ASN A 202 9.35 7.61 -18.06
C ASN A 202 10.22 6.87 -19.07
N THR A 203 11.53 7.15 -19.09
CA THR A 203 12.47 6.49 -20.01
C THR A 203 12.52 5.00 -19.78
N LYS A 204 12.53 4.57 -18.52
CA LYS A 204 12.50 3.15 -18.15
C LYS A 204 11.20 2.47 -18.59
N ILE A 205 10.05 3.09 -18.34
CA ILE A 205 8.76 2.56 -18.75
C ILE A 205 8.73 2.37 -20.27
N TRP A 206 9.00 3.43 -21.03
CA TRP A 206 8.92 3.36 -22.47
C TRP A 206 9.91 2.36 -23.09
N SER A 207 11.10 2.20 -22.53
CA SER A 207 12.07 1.21 -23.00
C SER A 207 11.59 -0.24 -22.81
N LYS A 208 10.76 -0.51 -21.80
CA LYS A 208 10.26 -1.85 -21.48
C LYS A 208 8.87 -2.14 -22.06
N VAL A 209 8.01 -1.13 -22.16
CA VAL A 209 6.63 -1.26 -22.68
C VAL A 209 6.62 -1.90 -24.07
N TRP A 210 7.48 -1.44 -25.00
CA TRP A 210 7.54 -1.98 -26.35
C TRP A 210 7.91 -3.45 -26.40
N ILE A 211 8.83 -3.89 -25.56
CA ILE A 211 9.25 -5.29 -25.47
C ILE A 211 8.07 -6.14 -24.95
N SER A 212 7.48 -5.76 -23.82
CA SER A 212 6.35 -6.49 -23.24
C SER A 212 5.12 -6.49 -24.14
N PHE A 213 4.82 -5.36 -24.76
CA PHE A 213 3.72 -5.26 -25.74
C PHE A 213 3.95 -6.19 -26.93
N SER A 214 5.17 -6.26 -27.47
CA SER A 214 5.53 -7.17 -28.56
C SER A 214 5.32 -8.64 -28.14
N PHE A 215 5.78 -9.04 -26.97
CA PHE A 215 5.55 -10.39 -26.44
C PHE A 215 4.06 -10.70 -26.27
N SER A 216 3.31 -9.79 -25.65
CA SER A 216 1.88 -9.97 -25.44
C SER A 216 1.12 -10.06 -26.76
N LEU A 217 1.42 -9.19 -27.73
CA LEU A 217 0.77 -9.18 -29.02
C LEU A 217 1.06 -10.47 -29.80
N LEU A 218 2.32 -10.88 -29.87
CA LEU A 218 2.71 -12.14 -30.54
C LEU A 218 2.08 -13.35 -29.85
N SER A 219 2.10 -13.41 -28.52
CA SER A 219 1.48 -14.46 -27.74
C SER A 219 -0.02 -14.61 -28.04
N VAL A 220 -0.73 -13.48 -28.09
CA VAL A 220 -2.17 -13.46 -28.42
C VAL A 220 -2.38 -13.96 -29.84
N ILE A 221 -1.61 -13.47 -30.82
CA ILE A 221 -1.72 -13.92 -32.22
C ILE A 221 -1.52 -15.44 -32.32
N PHE A 222 -0.45 -15.98 -31.72
CA PHE A 222 -0.20 -17.42 -31.72
C PHE A 222 -1.29 -18.21 -30.99
N ALA A 223 -1.76 -17.72 -29.84
CA ALA A 223 -2.85 -18.35 -29.13
C ALA A 223 -4.11 -18.46 -30.01
N TYR A 224 -4.48 -17.42 -30.73
CA TYR A 224 -5.64 -17.42 -31.63
C TYR A 224 -5.43 -18.32 -32.85
N ILE A 225 -4.26 -18.27 -33.50
CA ILE A 225 -3.93 -19.11 -34.65
C ILE A 225 -4.06 -20.62 -34.31
N ILE A 226 -3.66 -21.00 -33.09
CA ILE A 226 -3.67 -22.40 -32.67
C ILE A 226 -5.06 -22.79 -32.08
N SER A 227 -5.63 -21.93 -31.22
CA SER A 227 -6.86 -22.28 -30.48
C SER A 227 -8.11 -22.34 -31.34
N ILE A 228 -8.23 -21.46 -32.34
CA ILE A 228 -9.43 -21.43 -33.19
C ILE A 228 -9.56 -22.72 -34.03
N PRO A 229 -8.54 -23.14 -34.81
CA PRO A 229 -8.64 -24.39 -35.55
C PRO A 229 -8.82 -25.61 -34.65
N LEU A 230 -8.08 -25.66 -33.52
CA LEU A 230 -8.18 -26.77 -32.57
C LEU A 230 -9.56 -26.86 -31.94
N GLY A 231 -10.12 -25.72 -31.49
CA GLY A 231 -11.46 -25.68 -30.90
C GLY A 231 -12.57 -26.10 -31.90
N ILE A 232 -12.49 -25.61 -33.15
CA ILE A 232 -13.39 -25.98 -34.24
C ILE A 232 -13.31 -27.47 -34.51
N TYR A 233 -12.10 -28.00 -34.69
CA TYR A 233 -11.90 -29.40 -35.04
C TYR A 233 -12.33 -30.34 -33.89
N SER A 234 -12.03 -29.96 -32.65
CA SER A 234 -12.51 -30.67 -31.45
C SER A 234 -14.04 -30.69 -31.35
N ALA A 235 -14.70 -29.55 -31.63
CA ALA A 235 -16.17 -29.47 -31.67
C ALA A 235 -16.77 -30.31 -32.83
N TYR A 236 -16.16 -30.27 -34.01
CA TYR A 236 -16.58 -31.07 -35.15
C TYR A 236 -16.48 -32.59 -34.89
N LYS A 237 -15.40 -32.99 -34.19
CA LYS A 237 -15.14 -34.37 -33.77
C LYS A 237 -15.65 -34.66 -32.34
N LYS A 238 -16.73 -33.99 -31.91
CA LYS A 238 -17.30 -34.14 -30.59
C LYS A 238 -17.45 -35.61 -30.20
N ASP A 239 -17.12 -35.94 -28.95
CA ASP A 239 -17.22 -37.26 -28.31
C ASP A 239 -16.31 -38.35 -28.91
N THR A 240 -15.42 -38.00 -29.86
CA THR A 240 -14.36 -38.91 -30.37
C THR A 240 -13.18 -38.97 -29.45
N LYS A 241 -12.25 -39.93 -29.71
CA LYS A 241 -10.97 -40.02 -28.97
C LYS A 241 -10.15 -38.73 -29.08
N PHE A 242 -10.15 -38.10 -30.27
CA PHE A 242 -9.44 -36.82 -30.48
C PHE A 242 -9.99 -35.73 -29.54
N ASP A 243 -11.30 -35.56 -29.51
CA ASP A 243 -11.93 -34.55 -28.67
C ASP A 243 -11.66 -34.78 -27.17
N ARG A 244 -11.71 -36.02 -26.69
CA ARG A 244 -11.42 -36.38 -25.31
C ARG A 244 -9.97 -36.11 -24.95
N ILE A 245 -8.99 -36.53 -25.78
CA ILE A 245 -7.56 -36.29 -25.53
C ILE A 245 -7.26 -34.80 -25.54
N THR A 246 -7.74 -34.06 -26.56
CA THR A 246 -7.55 -32.61 -26.65
C THR A 246 -8.15 -31.91 -25.42
N SER A 247 -9.34 -32.27 -25.00
CA SER A 247 -9.96 -31.68 -23.80
C SER A 247 -9.18 -31.95 -22.53
N ILE A 248 -8.61 -33.14 -22.35
CA ILE A 248 -7.73 -33.47 -21.21
C ILE A 248 -6.45 -32.67 -21.24
N VAL A 249 -5.78 -32.64 -22.42
CA VAL A 249 -4.51 -31.88 -22.57
C VAL A 249 -4.74 -30.39 -22.29
N VAL A 250 -5.77 -29.80 -22.88
CA VAL A 250 -6.13 -28.40 -22.67
C VAL A 250 -6.48 -28.12 -21.22
N PHE A 251 -7.18 -29.04 -20.54
CA PHE A 251 -7.50 -28.91 -19.12
C PHE A 251 -6.25 -28.97 -18.24
N VAL A 252 -5.34 -29.92 -18.49
CA VAL A 252 -4.05 -30.01 -17.77
C VAL A 252 -3.24 -28.74 -17.96
N LEU A 253 -3.08 -28.28 -19.20
CA LEU A 253 -2.34 -27.05 -19.50
C LEU A 253 -2.97 -25.83 -18.80
N TYR A 254 -4.29 -25.72 -18.80
CA TYR A 254 -4.98 -24.62 -18.12
C TYR A 254 -4.81 -24.62 -16.60
N SER A 255 -4.68 -25.82 -16.02
CA SER A 255 -4.53 -26.00 -14.56
C SER A 255 -3.10 -25.71 -14.05
N MET A 256 -2.11 -25.66 -14.93
CA MET A 256 -0.71 -25.44 -14.55
C MET A 256 -0.41 -23.95 -14.39
N PRO A 257 0.21 -23.52 -13.28
CA PRO A 257 0.62 -22.12 -13.12
C PRO A 257 1.66 -21.70 -14.17
N GLY A 258 1.56 -20.45 -14.67
CA GLY A 258 2.46 -19.93 -15.69
C GLY A 258 3.95 -19.97 -15.32
N PHE A 259 4.26 -19.59 -14.09
CA PHE A 259 5.64 -19.65 -13.59
C PHE A 259 6.20 -21.07 -13.59
N PHE A 260 5.38 -22.08 -13.27
CA PHE A 260 5.82 -23.48 -13.28
C PHE A 260 6.22 -23.93 -14.68
N ILE A 261 5.41 -23.64 -15.70
CA ILE A 261 5.74 -23.92 -17.08
C ILE A 261 6.99 -23.16 -17.52
N GLY A 262 7.12 -21.88 -17.14
CA GLY A 262 8.30 -21.08 -17.44
C GLY A 262 9.58 -21.71 -16.86
N VAL A 263 9.56 -22.11 -15.60
CA VAL A 263 10.70 -22.77 -14.95
C VAL A 263 10.99 -24.12 -15.59
N LEU A 264 9.97 -24.92 -15.90
CA LEU A 264 10.13 -26.22 -16.55
C LEU A 264 10.78 -26.07 -17.93
N LEU A 265 10.34 -25.10 -18.73
CA LEU A 265 10.92 -24.82 -20.04
C LEU A 265 12.38 -24.33 -19.94
N LEU A 266 12.67 -23.41 -19.00
CA LEU A 266 14.04 -22.96 -18.76
C LEU A 266 14.95 -24.11 -18.31
N TYR A 267 14.49 -24.92 -17.34
CA TYR A 267 15.25 -26.05 -16.85
C TYR A 267 15.55 -27.06 -17.95
N THR A 268 14.55 -27.35 -18.80
CA THR A 268 14.72 -28.39 -19.84
C THR A 268 15.50 -27.88 -21.04
N PHE A 269 15.23 -26.67 -21.51
CA PHE A 269 15.71 -26.20 -22.82
C PHE A 269 16.82 -25.13 -22.75
N ALA A 270 17.00 -24.46 -21.62
CA ALA A 270 17.97 -23.37 -21.49
C ALA A 270 19.14 -23.70 -20.53
N ASN A 271 18.96 -24.67 -19.60
CA ASN A 271 19.99 -25.05 -18.65
C ASN A 271 21.20 -25.70 -19.38
N PRO A 272 22.46 -25.29 -19.07
CA PRO A 272 23.67 -25.90 -19.59
C PRO A 272 23.80 -27.40 -19.38
N ASP A 273 23.23 -27.91 -18.28
CA ASP A 273 23.30 -29.34 -17.88
C ASP A 273 22.24 -30.22 -18.59
N THR A 274 21.36 -29.61 -19.41
CA THR A 274 20.32 -30.33 -20.15
C THR A 274 20.48 -30.09 -21.67
N LEU A 275 19.41 -29.60 -22.33
CA LEU A 275 19.42 -29.49 -23.80
C LEU A 275 20.18 -28.26 -24.33
N ARG A 276 20.25 -27.16 -23.56
CA ARG A 276 20.93 -25.90 -23.92
C ARG A 276 20.58 -25.36 -25.32
N TRP A 277 19.32 -25.47 -25.72
CA TRP A 277 18.89 -25.02 -27.07
C TRP A 277 18.61 -23.51 -27.12
N PHE A 278 18.25 -22.93 -25.98
CA PHE A 278 17.88 -21.52 -25.90
C PHE A 278 18.67 -20.80 -24.81
N PRO A 279 18.85 -19.48 -24.93
CA PRO A 279 19.48 -18.66 -23.89
C PRO A 279 18.63 -18.61 -22.61
N VAL A 280 19.30 -18.53 -21.45
CA VAL A 280 18.64 -18.48 -20.11
C VAL A 280 17.95 -17.13 -19.87
N SER A 281 18.52 -16.02 -20.35
CA SER A 281 18.06 -14.66 -20.06
C SER A 281 18.48 -13.67 -21.14
N GLY A 282 17.91 -12.45 -21.04
CA GLY A 282 18.20 -11.38 -21.99
C GLY A 282 17.23 -11.32 -23.16
N ILE A 283 17.45 -10.37 -24.06
CA ILE A 283 16.71 -10.17 -25.32
C ILE A 283 17.61 -10.31 -26.53
N GLN A 284 18.92 -10.38 -26.31
CA GLN A 284 19.99 -10.53 -27.31
C GLN A 284 21.30 -10.84 -26.59
N ASP A 285 22.28 -11.39 -27.31
CA ASP A 285 23.62 -11.56 -26.78
C ASP A 285 24.36 -10.21 -26.83
N PRO A 286 24.78 -9.65 -25.69
CA PRO A 286 25.46 -8.35 -25.67
C PRO A 286 26.84 -8.37 -26.35
N THR A 287 27.47 -9.55 -26.49
CA THR A 287 28.80 -9.69 -27.09
C THR A 287 28.76 -9.86 -28.62
N LEU A 288 27.70 -10.45 -29.15
CA LEU A 288 27.53 -10.75 -30.58
C LEU A 288 26.65 -9.73 -31.30
N TYR A 289 25.82 -8.95 -30.56
CA TYR A 289 24.88 -8.02 -31.16
C TYR A 289 25.60 -6.78 -31.73
N ASP A 290 25.43 -6.52 -33.02
CA ASP A 290 25.91 -5.30 -33.67
C ASP A 290 24.74 -4.36 -34.01
N PRO A 291 24.76 -3.11 -33.49
CA PRO A 291 23.75 -2.10 -33.81
C PRO A 291 23.65 -1.75 -35.32
N SER A 292 24.71 -2.01 -36.11
CA SER A 292 24.75 -1.75 -37.54
C SER A 292 24.00 -2.79 -38.37
N TRP A 293 23.64 -3.93 -37.83
CA TRP A 293 22.93 -4.99 -38.54
C TRP A 293 21.60 -4.51 -39.13
N SER A 294 21.24 -5.14 -40.26
CA SER A 294 19.93 -4.97 -40.88
C SER A 294 18.80 -5.40 -39.93
N MET A 295 17.59 -4.96 -40.21
CA MET A 295 16.43 -5.32 -39.39
C MET A 295 16.21 -6.83 -39.32
N LEU A 296 16.46 -7.52 -40.44
CA LEU A 296 16.29 -8.98 -40.53
C LEU A 296 17.31 -9.71 -39.67
N GLU A 297 18.56 -9.31 -39.71
CA GLU A 297 19.63 -9.91 -38.87
C GLU A 297 19.34 -9.69 -37.38
N LYS A 298 18.90 -8.49 -36.98
CA LYS A 298 18.49 -8.18 -35.63
C LYS A 298 17.33 -9.08 -35.16
N ILE A 299 16.34 -9.32 -36.01
CA ILE A 299 15.22 -10.22 -35.70
C ILE A 299 15.72 -11.65 -35.56
N GLN A 300 16.51 -12.16 -36.53
CA GLN A 300 17.03 -13.52 -36.49
C GLN A 300 17.85 -13.79 -35.21
N HIS A 301 18.71 -12.84 -34.85
CA HIS A 301 19.51 -12.94 -33.60
C HIS A 301 18.68 -13.00 -32.34
N ARG A 302 17.52 -12.31 -32.30
CA ARG A 302 16.62 -12.24 -31.12
C ARG A 302 15.65 -13.41 -31.04
N ILE A 303 15.32 -14.10 -32.11
CA ILE A 303 14.34 -15.21 -32.10
C ILE A 303 14.60 -16.22 -30.99
N PRO A 304 15.82 -16.74 -30.75
CA PRO A 304 16.05 -17.72 -29.69
C PRO A 304 15.68 -17.23 -28.29
N TYR A 305 15.85 -15.93 -28.04
CA TYR A 305 15.49 -15.31 -26.75
C TYR A 305 13.98 -15.14 -26.56
N PHE A 306 13.21 -15.15 -27.63
CA PHE A 306 11.77 -14.94 -27.62
C PHE A 306 10.97 -16.24 -27.51
N ILE A 307 11.52 -17.39 -27.90
CA ILE A 307 10.76 -18.64 -28.02
C ILE A 307 10.22 -19.12 -26.66
N LEU A 308 11.06 -19.28 -25.64
CA LEU A 308 10.59 -19.80 -24.36
C LEU A 308 9.61 -18.86 -23.63
N PRO A 309 9.84 -17.54 -23.54
CA PRO A 309 8.84 -16.61 -23.05
C PRO A 309 7.54 -16.63 -23.85
N LEU A 310 7.63 -16.68 -25.18
CA LEU A 310 6.46 -16.71 -26.04
C LEU A 310 5.60 -17.95 -25.80
N ILE A 311 6.21 -19.14 -25.68
CA ILE A 311 5.51 -20.37 -25.31
C ILE A 311 4.84 -20.20 -23.92
N THR A 312 5.58 -19.66 -22.95
CA THR A 312 5.09 -19.45 -21.58
C THR A 312 3.89 -18.51 -21.52
N TYR A 313 3.86 -17.45 -22.32
CA TYR A 313 2.72 -16.55 -22.40
C TYR A 313 1.56 -17.12 -23.22
N THR A 314 1.85 -17.90 -24.26
CA THR A 314 0.84 -18.42 -25.21
C THR A 314 0.05 -19.57 -24.63
N TYR A 315 0.67 -20.51 -23.88
CA TYR A 315 0.05 -21.78 -23.52
C TYR A 315 -1.22 -21.62 -22.68
N SER A 316 -1.23 -20.72 -21.72
CA SER A 316 -2.38 -20.46 -20.84
C SER A 316 -3.55 -19.86 -21.63
N SER A 317 -3.28 -18.84 -22.45
CA SER A 317 -4.27 -18.21 -23.32
C SER A 317 -4.82 -19.18 -24.37
N PHE A 318 -3.93 -19.98 -24.99
CA PHE A 318 -4.30 -21.02 -25.94
C PHE A 318 -5.26 -22.06 -25.32
N ALA A 319 -4.96 -22.56 -24.14
CA ALA A 319 -5.78 -23.54 -23.46
C ALA A 319 -7.21 -22.99 -23.16
N PHE A 320 -7.29 -21.78 -22.65
CA PHE A 320 -8.54 -21.08 -22.37
C PHE A 320 -9.37 -20.83 -23.65
N LEU A 321 -8.76 -20.26 -24.67
CA LEU A 321 -9.42 -19.91 -25.92
C LEU A 321 -9.90 -21.15 -26.70
N SER A 322 -9.11 -22.24 -26.71
CA SER A 322 -9.50 -23.49 -27.35
C SER A 322 -10.78 -24.05 -26.76
N ARG A 323 -10.92 -24.00 -25.42
CA ARG A 323 -12.12 -24.43 -24.71
C ARG A 323 -13.32 -23.56 -25.05
N ILE A 324 -13.20 -22.23 -25.02
CA ILE A 324 -14.27 -21.30 -25.38
C ILE A 324 -14.71 -21.54 -26.83
N MET A 325 -13.76 -21.67 -27.75
CA MET A 325 -14.06 -21.90 -29.15
C MET A 325 -14.82 -23.22 -29.38
N ARG A 326 -14.37 -24.30 -28.72
CA ARG A 326 -15.05 -25.59 -28.79
C ARG A 326 -16.49 -25.48 -28.31
N VAL A 327 -16.75 -24.86 -27.15
CA VAL A 327 -18.09 -24.70 -26.60
C VAL A 327 -18.95 -23.85 -27.55
N GLY A 328 -18.45 -22.71 -28.00
CA GLY A 328 -19.14 -21.81 -28.90
C GLY A 328 -19.54 -22.48 -30.23
N VAL A 329 -18.67 -23.32 -30.78
CA VAL A 329 -18.99 -24.06 -32.02
C VAL A 329 -20.06 -25.14 -31.75
N ILE A 330 -19.98 -25.86 -30.63
CA ILE A 330 -20.98 -26.88 -30.25
C ILE A 330 -22.35 -26.22 -30.11
N ASP A 331 -22.45 -25.09 -29.44
CA ASP A 331 -23.70 -24.35 -29.23
C ASP A 331 -24.31 -23.89 -30.57
N VAL A 332 -23.46 -23.39 -31.47
CA VAL A 332 -23.87 -22.97 -32.81
C VAL A 332 -24.33 -24.15 -33.63
N PHE A 333 -23.70 -25.33 -33.54
CA PHE A 333 -24.13 -26.52 -34.26
C PHE A 333 -25.54 -27.01 -33.89
N GLY A 334 -26.03 -26.65 -32.70
CA GLY A 334 -27.40 -26.93 -32.25
C GLY A 334 -28.46 -26.02 -32.87
N GLN A 335 -28.12 -24.92 -33.54
CA GLN A 335 -29.04 -23.92 -34.06
C GLN A 335 -29.75 -24.32 -35.34
N ASP A 336 -30.98 -23.84 -35.51
CA ASP A 336 -31.83 -24.24 -36.65
C ASP A 336 -31.29 -23.77 -38.02
N TYR A 337 -30.60 -22.65 -38.09
CA TYR A 337 -29.99 -22.20 -39.34
C TYR A 337 -28.85 -23.10 -39.81
N ILE A 338 -28.18 -23.81 -38.92
CA ILE A 338 -27.16 -24.82 -39.28
C ILE A 338 -27.87 -26.08 -39.84
N ARG A 339 -28.98 -26.51 -39.20
CA ARG A 339 -29.79 -27.60 -39.72
C ARG A 339 -30.32 -27.27 -41.10
N THR A 340 -30.82 -26.06 -41.32
CA THR A 340 -31.29 -25.59 -42.63
C THR A 340 -30.16 -25.58 -43.68
N ALA A 341 -28.96 -25.15 -43.31
CA ALA A 341 -27.81 -25.14 -44.21
C ALA A 341 -27.45 -26.58 -44.66
N ARG A 342 -27.47 -27.55 -43.75
CA ARG A 342 -27.25 -28.97 -44.06
C ARG A 342 -28.37 -29.54 -44.91
N ALA A 343 -29.63 -29.22 -44.62
CA ALA A 343 -30.79 -29.67 -45.40
C ALA A 343 -30.76 -29.16 -46.85
N LYS A 344 -30.16 -27.98 -47.09
CA LYS A 344 -29.91 -27.43 -48.45
C LYS A 344 -28.74 -28.09 -49.18
N GLY A 345 -28.12 -29.13 -48.63
CA GLY A 345 -27.04 -29.88 -49.27
C GLY A 345 -25.67 -29.22 -49.21
N LEU A 346 -25.46 -28.22 -48.34
CA LEU A 346 -24.15 -27.60 -48.18
C LEU A 346 -23.17 -28.60 -47.53
N GLY A 347 -22.00 -28.74 -48.14
CA GLY A 347 -20.92 -29.58 -47.58
C GLY A 347 -20.46 -29.06 -46.21
N GLU A 348 -20.13 -29.98 -45.29
CA GLU A 348 -19.75 -29.66 -43.89
C GLU A 348 -18.68 -28.58 -43.75
N GLY A 349 -17.67 -28.56 -44.61
CA GLY A 349 -16.62 -27.48 -44.58
C GLY A 349 -17.21 -26.08 -44.77
N LYS A 350 -18.22 -25.92 -45.68
CA LYS A 350 -18.91 -24.65 -45.89
C LYS A 350 -19.81 -24.31 -44.71
N VAL A 351 -20.48 -25.29 -44.11
CA VAL A 351 -21.32 -25.12 -42.90
C VAL A 351 -20.45 -24.65 -41.76
N VAL A 352 -19.31 -25.29 -41.51
CA VAL A 352 -18.39 -24.91 -40.45
C VAL A 352 -17.80 -23.51 -40.66
N MET A 353 -17.17 -23.27 -41.81
CA MET A 353 -16.40 -22.04 -42.04
C MET A 353 -17.28 -20.79 -42.29
N LYS A 354 -18.43 -20.96 -42.97
CA LYS A 354 -19.28 -19.83 -43.34
C LYS A 354 -20.38 -19.54 -42.33
N HIS A 355 -20.97 -20.59 -41.72
CA HIS A 355 -22.11 -20.44 -40.85
C HIS A 355 -21.78 -20.61 -39.37
N ALA A 356 -20.97 -21.61 -38.99
CA ALA A 356 -20.66 -21.83 -37.57
C ALA A 356 -19.56 -20.89 -37.06
N LEU A 357 -18.45 -20.79 -37.74
CA LEU A 357 -17.30 -20.00 -37.30
C LEU A 357 -17.66 -18.53 -37.01
N ARG A 358 -18.40 -17.90 -37.94
CA ARG A 358 -18.78 -16.49 -37.78
C ARG A 358 -19.49 -16.17 -36.47
N ASN A 359 -20.42 -17.03 -36.07
CA ASN A 359 -21.21 -16.80 -34.87
C ASN A 359 -20.48 -17.27 -33.60
N SER A 360 -19.68 -18.34 -33.68
CA SER A 360 -18.89 -18.83 -32.55
C SER A 360 -17.68 -17.96 -32.21
N LEU A 361 -17.28 -17.01 -33.07
CA LEU A 361 -16.21 -16.05 -32.79
C LEU A 361 -16.65 -14.94 -31.82
N LEU A 362 -17.94 -14.67 -31.62
CA LEU A 362 -18.39 -13.57 -30.76
C LEU A 362 -17.81 -13.63 -29.34
N PRO A 363 -17.88 -14.76 -28.61
CA PRO A 363 -17.26 -14.84 -27.27
C PRO A 363 -15.74 -14.62 -27.31
N ILE A 364 -15.08 -15.08 -28.37
CA ILE A 364 -13.62 -14.96 -28.55
C ILE A 364 -13.20 -13.52 -28.79
N ILE A 365 -13.97 -12.74 -29.56
CA ILE A 365 -13.73 -11.30 -29.78
C ILE A 365 -13.89 -10.54 -28.47
N THR A 366 -14.86 -10.88 -27.64
CA THR A 366 -15.03 -10.28 -26.31
C THR A 366 -13.83 -10.54 -25.40
N VAL A 367 -13.29 -11.76 -25.41
CA VAL A 367 -12.07 -12.10 -24.66
C VAL A 367 -10.87 -11.30 -25.18
N PHE A 368 -10.75 -11.11 -26.49
CA PHE A 368 -9.69 -10.30 -27.10
C PHE A 368 -9.67 -8.86 -26.55
N ALA A 369 -10.85 -8.24 -26.43
CA ALA A 369 -10.95 -6.88 -25.91
C ALA A 369 -10.45 -6.76 -24.44
N ASN A 370 -10.58 -7.81 -23.64
CA ASN A 370 -10.11 -7.84 -22.25
C ASN A 370 -8.59 -8.09 -22.11
N ILE A 371 -7.94 -8.64 -23.13
CA ILE A 371 -6.49 -8.92 -23.10
C ILE A 371 -5.67 -7.62 -23.25
N PHE A 372 -6.18 -6.64 -23.98
CA PHE A 372 -5.45 -5.40 -24.27
C PHE A 372 -4.99 -4.63 -23.01
N PRO A 373 -5.84 -4.38 -22.01
CA PRO A 373 -5.41 -3.74 -20.76
C PRO A 373 -4.36 -4.56 -20.00
N LEU A 374 -4.50 -5.89 -20.01
CA LEU A 374 -3.54 -6.80 -19.34
C LEU A 374 -2.17 -6.78 -20.02
N ALA A 375 -2.11 -6.66 -21.35
CA ALA A 375 -0.86 -6.59 -22.10
C ALA A 375 0.01 -5.38 -21.72
N ILE A 376 -0.63 -4.25 -21.36
CA ILE A 376 0.06 -3.06 -20.88
C ILE A 376 0.47 -3.22 -19.40
N GLY A 377 -0.40 -3.82 -18.57
CA GLY A 377 -0.16 -4.00 -17.14
C GLY A 377 1.00 -4.94 -16.81
N LEU A 378 1.20 -5.99 -17.59
CA LEU A 378 2.31 -6.95 -17.41
C LEU A 378 3.70 -6.30 -17.55
N SER A 379 3.80 -5.20 -18.27
CA SER A 379 5.05 -4.43 -18.40
C SER A 379 5.52 -3.78 -17.11
N LEU A 380 4.59 -3.43 -16.21
CA LEU A 380 4.90 -2.71 -14.96
C LEU A 380 5.44 -3.64 -13.86
N ILE A 381 5.23 -4.95 -13.95
CA ILE A 381 5.68 -5.92 -12.93
C ILE A 381 7.19 -6.19 -13.05
N HIS A 382 7.79 -5.93 -14.21
CA HIS A 382 9.20 -6.20 -14.49
C HIS A 382 10.12 -4.95 -14.43
N ILE A 383 9.59 -3.82 -13.91
CA ILE A 383 10.34 -2.60 -13.64
C ILE A 383 10.76 -2.55 -12.17
#